data_9d9a8b5e2be9b209df740cf8e73a3838
#
_entry.id   9d9a8b5e2be9b209df740cf8e73a3838
#
_cell.length_a   1.000
_cell.length_b   1.000
_cell.length_c   1.000
_cell.angle_alpha   90.00
_cell.angle_beta   90.00
_cell.angle_gamma   90.00
#
_symmetry.space_group_name_H-M   'P 1'
#
loop_
_entity.id
_entity.type
_entity.pdbx_description
1 polymer ?
#
loop_
_entity_poly.entity_id
_entity_poly.type
_entity_poly.pdbx_seq_one_letter_code
_entity_poly.pdbx_strand_id
1 'polypeptide(L)'
;MKIHCCSFASENFVFKQNIQKKYFLAAGFKNEEIHLLNPGNLGKHFYKNQPKASENNKFGWFTFKPYSLLATLEIIEEGDILLYMDVNDKPLKGIKEYLEYQFLNKKFDLLAPSTNYFNIRFLSLFHRSNLSPELIFSSYFNFQPEAGAIAIRKSSKSKFILWTWYYLTLINSQELDENYYQKTR
;
A
#
# COMPACT_ATOMS: atom_id res chain seq x y z
N MET A 1 20.05 7.30 -6.71
CA MET A 1 18.58 7.09 -6.59
C MET A 1 18.16 6.08 -7.64
N LYS A 2 17.63 4.96 -7.22
CA LYS A 2 17.05 3.94 -8.07
C LYS A 2 15.53 3.92 -7.87
N ILE A 3 14.80 3.36 -8.82
CA ILE A 3 13.35 3.17 -8.67
C ILE A 3 13.08 1.68 -8.65
N HIS A 4 12.56 1.24 -7.53
CA HIS A 4 12.13 -0.13 -7.28
C HIS A 4 10.62 -0.25 -7.41
N CYS A 5 10.12 -1.46 -7.66
CA CYS A 5 8.69 -1.72 -7.57
C CYS A 5 8.43 -2.95 -6.70
N CYS A 6 7.29 -2.95 -6.03
CA CYS A 6 6.84 -4.12 -5.28
C CYS A 6 5.34 -4.36 -5.47
N SER A 7 4.94 -5.58 -5.25
CA SER A 7 3.54 -5.98 -5.12
C SER A 7 3.40 -7.10 -4.10
N PHE A 8 2.20 -7.25 -3.55
CA PHE A 8 1.86 -8.37 -2.69
C PHE A 8 0.80 -9.24 -3.35
N ALA A 9 0.96 -10.55 -3.28
CA ALA A 9 -0.03 -11.52 -3.71
C ALA A 9 -0.27 -12.56 -2.62
N SER A 10 -1.53 -12.78 -2.24
CA SER A 10 -1.90 -14.00 -1.52
C SER A 10 -1.75 -15.23 -2.41
N GLU A 11 -1.75 -16.43 -1.82
CA GLU A 11 -1.51 -17.68 -2.54
C GLU A 11 -2.35 -17.81 -3.82
N ASN A 12 -3.62 -17.44 -3.74
CA ASN A 12 -4.56 -17.48 -4.87
C ASN A 12 -4.24 -16.48 -5.99
N PHE A 13 -3.37 -15.51 -5.77
CA PHE A 13 -3.02 -14.46 -6.71
C PHE A 13 -1.57 -14.51 -7.19
N VAL A 14 -0.76 -15.46 -6.76
CA VAL A 14 0.65 -15.61 -7.18
C VAL A 14 0.80 -15.70 -8.70
N PHE A 15 -0.14 -16.39 -9.39
CA PHE A 15 -0.10 -16.46 -10.84
C PHE A 15 -0.24 -15.08 -11.52
N LYS A 16 -1.07 -14.17 -10.95
CA LYS A 16 -1.22 -12.80 -11.44
C LYS A 16 0.04 -11.97 -11.18
N GLN A 17 0.72 -12.22 -10.07
CA GLN A 17 1.98 -11.57 -9.75
C GLN A 17 3.08 -11.92 -10.76
N ASN A 18 3.11 -13.17 -11.25
CA ASN A 18 4.02 -13.59 -12.33
C ASN A 18 3.71 -12.87 -13.65
N ILE A 19 2.45 -12.61 -13.94
CA ILE A 19 2.05 -11.80 -15.10
C ILE A 19 2.47 -10.35 -14.90
N GLN A 20 2.22 -9.78 -13.72
CA GLN A 20 2.57 -8.40 -13.37
C GLN A 20 4.09 -8.17 -13.45
N LYS A 21 4.91 -9.17 -13.08
CA LYS A 21 6.36 -9.10 -13.26
C LYS A 21 6.76 -8.80 -14.71
N LYS A 22 6.09 -9.44 -15.68
CA LYS A 22 6.34 -9.18 -17.11
C LYS A 22 6.01 -7.73 -17.48
N TYR A 23 4.96 -7.18 -16.89
CA TYR A 23 4.61 -5.78 -17.12
C TYR A 23 5.63 -4.81 -16.49
N PHE A 24 6.15 -5.11 -15.29
CA PHE A 24 7.24 -4.32 -14.70
C PHE A 24 8.50 -4.35 -15.57
N LEU A 25 8.89 -5.52 -16.07
CA LEU A 25 10.03 -5.65 -17.00
C LEU A 25 9.79 -4.85 -18.29
N ALA A 26 8.59 -4.94 -18.87
CA ALA A 26 8.22 -4.17 -20.06
C ALA A 26 8.16 -2.65 -19.80
N ALA A 27 7.92 -2.22 -18.57
CA ALA A 27 7.97 -0.82 -18.15
C ALA A 27 9.39 -0.34 -17.80
N GLY A 28 10.42 -1.18 -18.04
CA GLY A 28 11.82 -0.82 -17.88
C GLY A 28 12.42 -1.08 -16.50
N PHE A 29 11.72 -1.77 -15.60
CA PHE A 29 12.32 -2.23 -14.35
C PHE A 29 13.23 -3.42 -14.62
N LYS A 30 14.37 -3.49 -13.91
CA LYS A 30 15.25 -4.65 -13.93
C LYS A 30 14.80 -5.70 -12.92
N ASN A 31 15.24 -6.95 -13.06
CA ASN A 31 14.85 -8.02 -12.13
C ASN A 31 15.19 -7.70 -10.67
N GLU A 32 16.34 -7.11 -10.42
CA GLU A 32 16.80 -6.70 -9.08
C GLU A 32 16.03 -5.52 -8.48
N GLU A 33 15.26 -4.80 -9.30
CA GLU A 33 14.40 -3.69 -8.87
C GLU A 33 12.96 -4.16 -8.56
N ILE A 34 12.63 -5.44 -8.83
CA ILE A 34 11.27 -5.97 -8.70
C ILE A 34 11.16 -6.87 -7.46
N HIS A 35 10.35 -6.48 -6.50
CA HIS A 35 10.15 -7.17 -5.23
C HIS A 35 8.74 -7.74 -5.16
N LEU A 36 8.63 -9.05 -5.36
CA LEU A 36 7.35 -9.76 -5.31
C LEU A 36 7.15 -10.40 -3.94
N LEU A 37 6.21 -9.86 -3.19
CA LEU A 37 5.92 -10.27 -1.83
C LEU A 37 4.71 -11.19 -1.78
N ASN A 38 4.77 -12.17 -0.91
CA ASN A 38 3.69 -13.11 -0.64
C ASN A 38 3.72 -13.51 0.85
N PRO A 39 2.72 -14.24 1.34
CA PRO A 39 2.69 -14.68 2.73
C PRO A 39 3.97 -15.36 3.20
N GLY A 40 4.62 -16.15 2.35
CA GLY A 40 5.83 -16.88 2.72
C GLY A 40 7.07 -16.01 2.95
N ASN A 41 7.15 -14.84 2.30
CA ASN A 41 8.30 -13.94 2.38
C ASN A 41 8.05 -12.62 3.15
N LEU A 42 6.82 -12.35 3.60
CA LEU A 42 6.56 -11.26 4.54
C LEU A 42 7.15 -11.49 5.94
N GLY A 43 7.50 -12.73 6.25
CA GLY A 43 8.16 -13.12 7.47
C GLY A 43 7.22 -13.36 8.66
N LYS A 44 7.74 -14.12 9.64
CA LYS A 44 7.00 -14.55 10.84
C LYS A 44 6.49 -13.37 11.70
N HIS A 45 7.15 -12.22 11.64
CA HIS A 45 6.77 -11.05 12.43
C HIS A 45 5.41 -10.48 11.99
N PHE A 46 5.12 -10.48 10.70
CA PHE A 46 3.82 -10.08 10.18
C PHE A 46 2.70 -10.95 10.75
N TYR A 47 2.86 -12.28 10.68
CA TYR A 47 1.85 -13.22 11.16
C TYR A 47 1.70 -13.23 12.68
N LYS A 48 2.78 -13.04 13.45
CA LYS A 48 2.72 -12.97 14.91
C LYS A 48 1.82 -11.83 15.39
N ASN A 49 1.82 -10.71 14.66
CA ASN A 49 1.04 -9.53 15.03
C ASN A 49 -0.37 -9.53 14.40
N GLN A 50 -0.65 -10.47 13.51
CA GLN A 50 -1.94 -10.58 12.80
C GLN A 50 -2.44 -12.05 12.73
N PRO A 51 -2.71 -12.70 13.86
CA PRO A 51 -3.13 -14.09 13.86
C PRO A 51 -4.42 -14.33 13.06
N LYS A 52 -5.37 -13.40 13.07
CA LYS A 52 -6.62 -13.51 12.30
C LYS A 52 -6.42 -13.40 10.78
N ALA A 53 -5.37 -12.73 10.32
CA ALA A 53 -5.07 -12.62 8.89
C ALA A 53 -4.69 -13.97 8.27
N SER A 54 -4.05 -14.86 9.04
CA SER A 54 -3.67 -16.20 8.60
C SER A 54 -4.85 -17.18 8.53
N GLU A 55 -5.83 -17.05 9.43
CA GLU A 55 -6.96 -17.97 9.52
C GLU A 55 -7.99 -17.80 8.40
N ASN A 56 -8.15 -16.58 7.89
CA ASN A 56 -9.19 -16.24 6.91
C ASN A 56 -8.69 -15.86 5.52
N ASN A 57 -7.40 -16.04 5.20
CA ASN A 57 -6.76 -15.60 3.93
C ASN A 57 -6.98 -14.10 3.58
N LYS A 58 -7.43 -13.29 4.54
CA LYS A 58 -7.82 -11.89 4.31
C LYS A 58 -6.73 -10.88 4.62
N PHE A 59 -5.59 -11.36 5.12
CA PHE A 59 -4.40 -10.53 5.39
C PHE A 59 -4.74 -9.20 6.07
N GLY A 60 -5.60 -9.25 7.12
CA GLY A 60 -5.88 -8.16 8.01
C GLY A 60 -6.33 -6.88 7.33
N TRP A 61 -7.36 -6.95 6.46
CA TRP A 61 -7.97 -5.74 5.87
C TRP A 61 -6.94 -4.77 5.31
N PHE A 62 -6.10 -5.24 4.39
CA PHE A 62 -5.08 -4.43 3.72
C PHE A 62 -3.87 -4.04 4.57
N THR A 63 -3.70 -4.54 5.79
CA THR A 63 -2.49 -4.30 6.60
C THR A 63 -1.23 -4.79 5.91
N PHE A 64 -1.34 -5.75 4.99
CA PHE A 64 -0.24 -6.21 4.15
C PHE A 64 0.35 -5.08 3.29
N LYS A 65 -0.43 -4.07 2.89
CA LYS A 65 0.08 -3.00 2.02
C LYS A 65 1.16 -2.16 2.70
N PRO A 66 0.90 -1.46 3.81
CA PRO A 66 1.94 -0.71 4.49
C PRO A 66 3.09 -1.60 4.98
N TYR A 67 2.80 -2.85 5.36
CA TYR A 67 3.85 -3.78 5.78
C TYR A 67 4.74 -4.21 4.61
N SER A 68 4.18 -4.48 3.44
CA SER A 68 4.95 -4.81 2.22
C SER A 68 5.85 -3.65 1.80
N LEU A 69 5.35 -2.43 1.88
CA LEU A 69 6.14 -1.23 1.64
C LEU A 69 7.31 -1.14 2.64
N LEU A 70 7.03 -1.28 3.94
CA LEU A 70 8.05 -1.25 4.98
C LEU A 70 9.11 -2.34 4.77
N ALA A 71 8.70 -3.58 4.52
CA ALA A 71 9.61 -4.70 4.29
C ALA A 71 10.52 -4.45 3.08
N THR A 72 9.99 -3.85 2.01
CA THR A 72 10.80 -3.51 0.84
C THR A 72 11.72 -2.31 1.11
N LEU A 73 11.25 -1.30 1.85
CA LEU A 73 12.11 -0.16 2.22
C LEU A 73 13.32 -0.59 3.06
N GLU A 74 13.27 -1.70 3.79
CA GLU A 74 14.43 -2.16 4.57
C GLU A 74 15.58 -2.65 3.67
N ILE A 75 15.29 -3.15 2.48
CA ILE A 75 16.28 -3.78 1.58
C ILE A 75 16.79 -2.87 0.44
N ILE A 76 16.17 -1.72 0.20
CA ILE A 76 16.62 -0.74 -0.79
C ILE A 76 17.48 0.35 -0.12
N GLU A 77 18.16 1.18 -0.90
CA GLU A 77 19.03 2.23 -0.38
C GLU A 77 18.26 3.48 0.05
N GLU A 78 18.84 4.26 0.99
CA GLU A 78 18.26 5.53 1.43
C GLU A 78 18.17 6.51 0.24
N GLY A 79 17.02 7.17 0.10
CA GLY A 79 16.73 8.07 -1.03
C GLY A 79 16.21 7.38 -2.28
N ASP A 80 16.22 6.04 -2.36
CA ASP A 80 15.59 5.31 -3.46
C ASP A 80 14.07 5.43 -3.40
N ILE A 81 13.42 5.22 -4.54
CA ILE A 81 11.98 5.30 -4.69
C ILE A 81 11.41 3.88 -4.79
N LEU A 82 10.33 3.63 -4.07
CA LEU A 82 9.57 2.39 -4.13
C LEU A 82 8.18 2.66 -4.69
N LEU A 83 7.84 2.02 -5.79
CA LEU A 83 6.48 1.96 -6.36
C LEU A 83 5.80 0.67 -5.89
N TYR A 84 4.79 0.78 -5.04
CA TYR A 84 3.85 -0.32 -4.78
C TYR A 84 2.73 -0.31 -5.80
N MET A 85 2.35 -1.49 -6.30
CA MET A 85 1.16 -1.65 -7.13
C MET A 85 0.40 -2.93 -6.72
N ASP A 86 -0.92 -2.84 -6.65
CA ASP A 86 -1.76 -4.03 -6.46
C ASP A 86 -1.56 -5.03 -7.60
N VAL A 87 -1.63 -6.31 -7.29
CA VAL A 87 -1.30 -7.41 -8.23
C VAL A 87 -2.14 -7.43 -9.52
N ASN A 88 -3.29 -6.75 -9.52
CA ASN A 88 -4.14 -6.61 -10.70
C ASN A 88 -3.79 -5.39 -11.57
N ASP A 89 -2.95 -4.50 -11.08
CA ASP A 89 -2.61 -3.27 -11.76
C ASP A 89 -1.42 -3.45 -12.69
N LYS A 90 -1.39 -2.63 -13.73
CA LYS A 90 -0.32 -2.62 -14.73
C LYS A 90 0.39 -1.28 -14.70
N PRO A 91 1.72 -1.26 -14.63
CA PRO A 91 2.48 -0.03 -14.75
C PRO A 91 2.28 0.57 -16.14
N LEU A 92 2.12 1.89 -16.19
CA LEU A 92 2.08 2.61 -17.45
C LEU A 92 3.47 2.64 -18.08
N LYS A 93 3.53 2.68 -19.42
CA LYS A 93 4.78 2.94 -20.13
C LYS A 93 5.31 4.33 -19.71
N GLY A 94 6.59 4.43 -19.42
CA GLY A 94 7.21 5.68 -18.97
C GLY A 94 6.99 5.98 -17.48
N ILE A 95 6.51 5.02 -16.67
CA ILE A 95 6.28 5.23 -15.25
C ILE A 95 7.58 5.56 -14.49
N LYS A 96 8.71 4.94 -14.86
CA LYS A 96 9.99 5.22 -14.20
C LYS A 96 10.43 6.66 -14.42
N GLU A 97 10.40 7.13 -15.65
CA GLU A 97 10.75 8.50 -16.03
C GLU A 97 9.82 9.51 -15.37
N TYR A 98 8.52 9.18 -15.30
CA TYR A 98 7.54 10.01 -14.59
C TYR A 98 7.87 10.13 -13.10
N LEU A 99 8.13 9.00 -12.42
CA LEU A 99 8.48 8.99 -11.01
C LEU A 99 9.81 9.71 -10.76
N GLU A 100 10.82 9.48 -11.60
CA GLU A 100 12.09 10.19 -11.52
C GLU A 100 11.90 11.70 -11.57
N TYR A 101 11.13 12.18 -12.55
CA TYR A 101 10.80 13.59 -12.68
C TYR A 101 10.09 14.13 -11.44
N GLN A 102 9.07 13.44 -10.92
CA GLN A 102 8.28 13.91 -9.77
C GLN A 102 9.13 13.99 -8.50
N PHE A 103 9.93 12.97 -8.25
CA PHE A 103 10.73 12.91 -7.03
C PHE A 103 12.00 13.78 -7.06
N LEU A 104 12.61 13.96 -8.22
CA LEU A 104 13.78 14.84 -8.36
C LEU A 104 13.39 16.32 -8.43
N ASN A 105 12.45 16.67 -9.31
CA ASN A 105 12.15 18.07 -9.61
C ASN A 105 11.08 18.65 -8.69
N LYS A 106 10.08 17.88 -8.27
CA LYS A 106 9.01 18.34 -7.40
C LYS A 106 9.24 18.04 -5.93
N LYS A 107 10.29 17.27 -5.60
CA LYS A 107 10.71 16.92 -4.23
C LYS A 107 9.59 16.26 -3.40
N PHE A 108 8.74 15.47 -4.03
CA PHE A 108 7.75 14.70 -3.30
C PHE A 108 8.42 13.58 -2.48
N ASP A 109 7.85 13.29 -1.33
CA ASP A 109 8.22 12.13 -0.51
C ASP A 109 7.26 10.95 -0.74
N LEU A 110 6.01 11.25 -1.15
CA LEU A 110 4.96 10.29 -1.42
C LEU A 110 4.08 10.78 -2.56
N LEU A 111 3.73 9.87 -3.47
CA LEU A 111 2.77 10.05 -4.55
C LEU A 111 1.75 8.90 -4.51
N ALA A 112 0.49 9.24 -4.59
CA ALA A 112 -0.58 8.29 -4.82
C ALA A 112 -1.60 8.90 -5.79
N PRO A 113 -2.20 8.12 -6.71
CA PRO A 113 -3.29 8.62 -7.52
C PRO A 113 -4.49 8.95 -6.62
N SER A 114 -5.29 9.91 -7.02
CA SER A 114 -6.55 10.23 -6.36
C SER A 114 -7.70 9.47 -7.02
N THR A 115 -8.66 9.04 -6.23
CA THR A 115 -9.93 8.49 -6.74
C THR A 115 -10.91 9.63 -7.05
N ASN A 116 -11.92 9.34 -7.85
CA ASN A 116 -13.05 10.26 -8.06
C ASN A 116 -14.09 10.21 -6.94
N TYR A 117 -13.78 9.51 -5.84
CA TYR A 117 -14.67 9.37 -4.69
C TYR A 117 -14.21 10.23 -3.54
N PHE A 118 -15.16 10.84 -2.83
CA PHE A 118 -14.86 11.56 -1.60
C PHE A 118 -14.53 10.60 -0.46
N ASN A 119 -13.54 10.95 0.34
CA ASN A 119 -13.03 10.15 1.47
C ASN A 119 -14.13 9.68 2.42
N ILE A 120 -15.13 10.53 2.67
CA ILE A 120 -16.21 10.23 3.63
C ILE A 120 -16.98 8.95 3.32
N ARG A 121 -17.04 8.54 2.05
CA ARG A 121 -17.74 7.30 1.65
C ARG A 121 -17.04 6.04 2.14
N PHE A 122 -15.74 6.13 2.39
CA PHE A 122 -14.91 5.00 2.81
C PHE A 122 -14.57 4.99 4.30
N LEU A 123 -14.94 6.07 5.02
CA LEU A 123 -14.80 6.09 6.47
C LEU A 123 -15.93 5.28 7.10
N SER A 124 -15.56 4.33 7.97
CA SER A 124 -16.55 3.63 8.79
C SER A 124 -17.26 4.61 9.74
N LEU A 125 -18.44 4.21 10.22
CA LEU A 125 -19.17 5.01 11.20
C LEU A 125 -18.34 5.29 12.47
N PHE A 126 -17.55 4.28 12.89
CA PHE A 126 -16.63 4.42 14.02
C PHE A 126 -15.58 5.50 13.78
N HIS A 127 -14.92 5.46 12.61
CA HIS A 127 -13.93 6.48 12.27
C HIS A 127 -14.56 7.89 12.22
N ARG A 128 -15.78 8.00 11.67
CA ARG A 128 -16.49 9.28 11.61
C ARG A 128 -16.81 9.83 13.01
N SER A 129 -17.20 8.96 13.95
CA SER A 129 -17.53 9.39 15.33
C SER A 129 -16.32 9.85 16.12
N ASN A 130 -15.11 9.41 15.74
CA ASN A 130 -13.86 9.76 16.43
C ASN A 130 -13.06 10.90 15.74
N LEU A 131 -13.53 11.40 14.62
CA LEU A 131 -12.92 12.55 13.94
C LEU A 131 -13.53 13.87 14.43
N SER A 132 -12.72 14.90 14.49
CA SER A 132 -13.25 16.25 14.74
C SER A 132 -14.17 16.69 13.57
N PRO A 133 -15.15 17.57 13.83
CA PRO A 133 -16.02 18.10 12.78
C PRO A 133 -15.26 18.72 11.61
N GLU A 134 -14.13 19.39 11.87
CA GLU A 134 -13.27 20.01 10.87
C GLU A 134 -12.63 18.95 9.96
N LEU A 135 -12.16 17.85 10.53
CA LEU A 135 -11.58 16.72 9.76
C LEU A 135 -12.64 16.01 8.92
N ILE A 136 -13.84 15.82 9.47
CA ILE A 136 -14.97 15.28 8.72
C ILE A 136 -15.31 16.22 7.56
N PHE A 137 -15.46 17.51 7.81
CA PHE A 137 -15.76 18.50 6.79
C PHE A 137 -14.69 18.56 5.70
N SER A 138 -13.41 18.59 6.07
CA SER A 138 -12.31 18.59 5.10
C SER A 138 -12.29 17.33 4.23
N SER A 139 -12.65 16.17 4.79
CA SER A 139 -12.68 14.92 4.05
C SER A 139 -13.81 14.83 3.01
N TYR A 140 -14.87 15.64 3.13
CA TYR A 140 -15.92 15.73 2.10
C TYR A 140 -15.41 16.33 0.79
N PHE A 141 -14.45 17.25 0.86
CA PHE A 141 -13.98 18.02 -0.29
C PHE A 141 -12.64 17.52 -0.83
N ASN A 142 -12.01 16.57 -0.14
CA ASN A 142 -10.75 15.97 -0.60
C ASN A 142 -11.00 14.62 -1.26
N PHE A 143 -10.37 14.41 -2.42
CA PHE A 143 -10.37 13.10 -3.06
C PHE A 143 -9.52 12.12 -2.24
N GLN A 144 -10.01 10.90 -2.14
CA GLN A 144 -9.26 9.84 -1.46
C GLN A 144 -8.06 9.43 -2.30
N PRO A 145 -6.85 9.37 -1.71
CA PRO A 145 -5.73 8.72 -2.36
C PRO A 145 -6.04 7.24 -2.60
N GLU A 146 -5.77 6.77 -3.80
CA GLU A 146 -5.94 5.36 -4.14
C GLU A 146 -4.74 4.56 -3.66
N ALA A 147 -4.99 3.53 -2.86
CA ALA A 147 -3.93 2.66 -2.32
C ALA A 147 -3.55 1.52 -3.27
N GLY A 148 -4.12 1.45 -4.48
CA GLY A 148 -3.77 0.48 -5.51
C GLY A 148 -2.38 0.71 -6.10
N ALA A 149 -1.94 1.99 -6.14
CA ALA A 149 -0.59 2.37 -6.55
C ALA A 149 -0.07 3.48 -5.63
N ILE A 150 1.12 3.28 -5.06
CA ILE A 150 1.76 4.25 -4.16
C ILE A 150 3.24 4.29 -4.50
N ALA A 151 3.78 5.48 -4.75
CA ALA A 151 5.21 5.67 -4.85
C ALA A 151 5.73 6.48 -3.66
N ILE A 152 6.82 6.02 -3.04
CA ILE A 152 7.37 6.61 -1.83
C ILE A 152 8.90 6.62 -1.89
N ARG A 153 9.52 7.73 -1.47
CA ARG A 153 10.96 7.83 -1.30
C ARG A 153 11.35 7.20 0.04
N LYS A 154 12.37 6.35 0.05
CA LYS A 154 12.93 5.86 1.32
C LYS A 154 13.52 7.01 2.12
N SER A 155 12.99 7.23 3.31
CA SER A 155 13.45 8.21 4.28
C SER A 155 12.89 7.86 5.67
N SER A 156 13.49 8.42 6.73
CA SER A 156 12.94 8.26 8.09
C SER A 156 11.50 8.76 8.18
N LYS A 157 11.15 9.83 7.47
CA LYS A 157 9.79 10.37 7.41
C LYS A 157 8.81 9.40 6.75
N SER A 158 9.18 8.82 5.62
CA SER A 158 8.33 7.87 4.91
C SER A 158 8.13 6.57 5.70
N LYS A 159 9.17 6.08 6.37
CA LYS A 159 9.06 4.94 7.28
C LYS A 159 8.09 5.24 8.43
N PHE A 160 8.19 6.42 9.04
CA PHE A 160 7.26 6.83 10.10
C PHE A 160 5.81 6.87 9.61
N ILE A 161 5.54 7.42 8.43
CA ILE A 161 4.20 7.45 7.82
C ILE A 161 3.67 6.03 7.61
N LEU A 162 4.49 5.13 7.06
CA LEU A 162 4.09 3.75 6.81
C LEU A 162 3.86 2.95 8.11
N TRP A 163 4.69 3.16 9.14
CA TRP A 163 4.48 2.56 10.46
C TRP A 163 3.19 3.05 11.10
N THR A 164 2.90 4.35 10.98
CA THR A 164 1.64 4.92 11.46
C THR A 164 0.44 4.30 10.72
N TRP A 165 0.52 4.21 9.39
CA TRP A 165 -0.53 3.55 8.60
C TRP A 165 -0.72 2.09 8.99
N TYR A 166 0.37 1.34 9.10
CA TYR A 166 0.33 -0.06 9.52
C TYR A 166 -0.33 -0.22 10.89
N TYR A 167 0.07 0.61 11.86
CA TYR A 167 -0.47 0.55 13.23
C TYR A 167 -1.97 0.90 13.28
N LEU A 168 -2.39 1.92 12.56
CA LEU A 168 -3.79 2.29 12.45
C LEU A 168 -4.63 1.19 11.79
N THR A 169 -4.10 0.53 10.76
CA THR A 169 -4.79 -0.60 10.13
C THR A 169 -4.86 -1.82 11.06
N LEU A 170 -3.86 -2.06 11.90
CA LEU A 170 -3.89 -3.12 12.92
C LEU A 170 -4.99 -2.89 13.96
N ILE A 171 -5.06 -1.70 14.53
CA ILE A 171 -6.08 -1.34 15.53
C ILE A 171 -7.47 -1.50 14.93
N ASN A 172 -7.66 -0.96 13.73
CA ASN A 172 -8.97 -0.96 13.06
C ASN A 172 -9.37 -2.33 12.49
N SER A 173 -8.41 -3.22 12.19
CA SER A 173 -8.72 -4.54 11.64
C SER A 173 -9.47 -5.43 12.63
N GLN A 174 -9.24 -5.26 13.92
CA GLN A 174 -9.95 -5.99 14.96
C GLN A 174 -11.44 -5.60 15.05
N GLU A 175 -11.76 -4.33 14.83
CA GLU A 175 -13.13 -3.82 14.89
C GLU A 175 -13.91 -4.04 13.59
N LEU A 176 -13.22 -4.03 12.44
CA LEU A 176 -13.85 -4.26 11.13
C LEU A 176 -14.30 -5.72 10.97
N ASP A 177 -13.61 -6.68 11.58
CA ASP A 177 -13.98 -8.10 11.51
C ASP A 177 -15.31 -8.39 12.22
N GLU A 178 -15.63 -7.70 13.32
CA GLU A 178 -16.84 -7.94 14.08
C GLU A 178 -18.09 -7.29 13.47
N ASN A 179 -17.95 -6.12 12.86
CA ASN A 179 -19.09 -5.31 12.42
C ASN A 179 -19.42 -5.43 10.92
N TYR A 180 -18.45 -5.70 10.06
CA TYR A 180 -18.67 -5.68 8.61
C TYR A 180 -19.34 -6.95 8.10
N TYR A 181 -19.01 -8.11 8.68
CA TYR A 181 -19.60 -9.40 8.29
C TYR A 181 -20.98 -9.66 8.84
N GLN A 182 -21.39 -9.02 9.94
CA GLN A 182 -22.75 -9.13 10.46
C GLN A 182 -23.78 -8.33 9.65
N LYS A 183 -23.33 -7.33 8.87
CA LYS A 183 -24.23 -6.47 8.07
C LYS A 183 -24.36 -6.86 6.58
N THR A 184 -23.53 -7.79 6.11
CA THR A 184 -23.53 -8.23 4.70
C THR A 184 -24.04 -9.66 4.53
N ARG A 185 -24.56 -10.25 5.59
CA ARG A 185 -25.43 -11.43 5.60
C ARG A 185 -26.86 -10.99 5.87
#